data_1140abb88f217964bda5bb8a1e66dcbd
#
_entry.id   1140abb88f217964bda5bb8a1e66dcbd
#
_cell.length_a   1.000
_cell.length_b   1.000
_cell.length_c   1.000
_cell.angle_alpha   90.00
_cell.angle_beta   90.00
_cell.angle_gamma   90.00
#
_symmetry.space_group_name_H-M   'P 1'
#
loop_
_entity.id
_entity.type
_entity.pdbx_description
1 polymer ?
#
loop_
_entity_poly.entity_id
_entity_poly.type
_entity_poly.pdbx_seq_one_letter_code
_entity_poly.pdbx_strand_id
1 'polypeptide(L)'
;SGGLVCLWIDGAFRSKIGLPAGRDTGLCGSYDAAAHHVTLVRYRRSAPGDRYVESRWGAQADPFGGDVVNAYNDGPTETGEVMGPFYEIETSSPAAFLRPGETLCHTQEVFHLQGDEALLEELLRGLIPGGLRAVKEAFNH
;
A
#
# COMPACT_ATOMS: atom_id res chain seq x y z
N SER A 1 16.46 3.10 -0.04
CA SER A 1 17.09 4.42 -0.02
C SER A 1 16.10 5.45 -0.58
N GLY A 2 16.13 6.71 -0.14
CA GLY A 2 15.30 7.76 -0.72
C GLY A 2 13.84 7.82 -0.29
N GLY A 3 13.39 7.08 0.75
CA GLY A 3 12.02 7.15 1.25
C GLY A 3 11.02 6.25 0.51
N LEU A 4 11.48 5.35 -0.34
CA LEU A 4 10.65 4.35 -1.01
C LEU A 4 10.70 3.02 -0.23
N VAL A 5 9.54 2.44 0.05
CA VAL A 5 9.39 1.08 0.57
C VAL A 5 8.81 0.21 -0.54
N CYS A 6 9.49 -0.89 -0.84
CA CYS A 6 9.07 -1.83 -1.86
C CYS A 6 8.91 -3.23 -1.25
N LEU A 7 7.91 -3.96 -1.73
CA LEU A 7 7.60 -5.33 -1.33
C LEU A 7 7.36 -6.17 -2.59
N TRP A 8 7.90 -7.38 -2.64
CA TRP A 8 7.48 -8.37 -3.62
C TRP A 8 6.05 -8.83 -3.36
N ILE A 9 5.25 -8.87 -4.42
CA ILE A 9 3.87 -9.37 -4.43
C ILE A 9 3.74 -10.46 -5.49
N ASP A 10 4.48 -11.54 -5.30
CA ASP A 10 4.68 -12.63 -6.25
C ASP A 10 3.86 -13.89 -5.95
N GLY A 11 3.07 -13.87 -4.86
CA GLY A 11 2.29 -15.03 -4.43
C GLY A 11 3.12 -16.18 -3.84
N ALA A 12 4.43 -15.98 -3.64
CA ALA A 12 5.33 -17.04 -3.18
C ALA A 12 5.27 -17.27 -1.66
N PHE A 13 4.82 -16.30 -0.90
CA PHE A 13 4.65 -16.39 0.55
C PHE A 13 3.57 -15.43 1.04
N ARG A 14 2.89 -15.80 2.11
CA ARG A 14 1.88 -14.95 2.74
C ARG A 14 2.54 -13.91 3.62
N SER A 15 2.27 -12.63 3.34
CA SER A 15 2.83 -11.53 4.11
C SER A 15 1.93 -10.30 4.12
N LYS A 16 2.04 -9.52 5.18
CA LYS A 16 1.41 -8.20 5.29
C LYS A 16 2.43 -7.23 5.87
N ILE A 17 2.55 -6.06 5.25
CA ILE A 17 3.32 -4.95 5.80
C ILE A 17 2.42 -3.72 5.94
N GLY A 18 2.75 -2.85 6.89
CA GLY A 18 2.06 -1.59 7.11
C GLY A 18 2.98 -0.39 7.06
N LEU A 19 2.42 0.75 6.70
CA LEU A 19 3.08 2.04 6.74
C LEU A 19 2.38 2.93 7.78
N PRO A 20 3.04 3.24 8.90
CA PRO A 20 2.42 3.98 9.99
C PRO A 20 2.22 5.46 9.65
N ALA A 21 1.32 6.10 10.40
CA ALA A 21 1.06 7.54 10.32
C ALA A 21 2.35 8.37 10.43
N GLY A 22 2.42 9.42 9.63
CA GLY A 22 3.59 10.30 9.54
C GLY A 22 4.73 9.77 8.66
N ARG A 23 4.66 8.53 8.21
CA ARG A 23 5.61 7.95 7.25
C ARG A 23 5.04 7.90 5.83
N ASP A 24 3.75 8.08 5.69
CA ASP A 24 3.03 8.05 4.42
C ASP A 24 3.19 9.37 3.64
N THR A 25 3.06 9.26 2.32
CA THR A 25 3.12 10.42 1.41
C THR A 25 1.78 10.76 0.78
N GLY A 26 0.73 9.94 1.00
CA GLY A 26 -0.55 10.04 0.33
C GLY A 26 -0.59 9.31 -1.02
N LEU A 27 0.46 8.53 -1.32
CA LEU A 27 0.56 7.77 -2.56
C LEU A 27 1.16 6.39 -2.27
N CYS A 28 0.56 5.36 -2.83
CA CYS A 28 1.10 3.99 -2.90
C CYS A 28 0.70 3.36 -4.24
N GLY A 29 1.18 2.15 -4.50
CA GLY A 29 0.84 1.49 -5.75
C GLY A 29 1.61 0.21 -5.99
N SER A 30 1.42 -0.37 -7.18
CA SER A 30 2.13 -1.55 -7.64
C SER A 30 2.56 -1.42 -9.09
N TYR A 31 3.57 -2.19 -9.48
CA TYR A 31 4.05 -2.31 -10.85
C TYR A 31 4.18 -3.77 -11.25
N ASP A 32 3.50 -4.13 -12.33
CA ASP A 32 3.68 -5.40 -13.03
C ASP A 32 4.58 -5.15 -14.26
N ALA A 33 5.81 -5.65 -14.17
CA ALA A 33 6.79 -5.48 -15.24
C ALA A 33 6.47 -6.30 -16.49
N ALA A 34 5.79 -7.45 -16.34
CA ALA A 34 5.43 -8.30 -17.46
C ALA A 34 4.25 -7.71 -18.27
N ALA A 35 3.29 -7.12 -17.59
CA ALA A 35 2.14 -6.48 -18.19
C ALA A 35 2.38 -5.00 -18.56
N HIS A 36 3.51 -4.41 -18.18
CA HIS A 36 3.76 -2.96 -18.26
C HIS A 36 2.59 -2.16 -17.67
N HIS A 37 2.17 -2.56 -16.48
CA HIS A 37 1.00 -2.02 -15.83
C HIS A 37 1.36 -1.46 -14.45
N VAL A 38 0.91 -0.23 -14.19
CA VAL A 38 1.04 0.45 -12.90
C VAL A 38 -0.35 0.69 -12.33
N THR A 39 -0.55 0.31 -11.07
CA THR A 39 -1.68 0.78 -10.28
C THR A 39 -1.16 1.82 -9.28
N LEU A 40 -1.74 3.01 -9.28
CA LEU A 40 -1.48 4.04 -8.28
C LEU A 40 -2.74 4.27 -7.45
N VAL A 41 -2.54 4.44 -6.14
CA VAL A 41 -3.61 4.81 -5.21
C VAL A 41 -3.21 6.10 -4.51
N ARG A 42 -3.98 7.16 -4.74
CA ARG A 42 -3.87 8.45 -4.07
C ARG A 42 -4.92 8.54 -2.97
N TYR A 43 -4.50 8.97 -1.79
CA TYR A 43 -5.38 9.07 -0.62
C TYR A 43 -4.98 10.28 0.24
N ARG A 44 -5.80 10.63 1.23
CA ARG A 44 -5.47 11.68 2.19
C ARG A 44 -4.28 11.25 3.06
N ARG A 45 -3.17 11.98 2.95
CA ARG A 45 -2.02 11.78 3.84
C ARG A 45 -2.44 11.93 5.31
N SER A 46 -1.82 11.15 6.20
CA SER A 46 -2.02 11.26 7.63
C SER A 46 -1.64 12.66 8.16
N ALA A 47 -2.40 13.14 9.12
CA ALA A 47 -2.12 14.39 9.82
C ALA A 47 -1.54 14.10 11.21
N PRO A 48 -0.83 15.07 11.83
CA PRO A 48 -0.40 14.94 13.20
C PRO A 48 -1.58 14.64 14.14
N GLY A 49 -1.44 13.57 14.93
CA GLY A 49 -2.48 13.11 15.86
C GLY A 49 -3.49 12.13 15.28
N ASP A 50 -3.49 11.88 13.97
CA ASP A 50 -4.31 10.79 13.41
C ASP A 50 -3.88 9.44 14.01
N ARG A 51 -4.86 8.64 14.40
CA ARG A 51 -4.70 7.27 14.86
C ARG A 51 -5.44 6.33 13.91
N TYR A 52 -4.94 5.12 13.75
CA TYR A 52 -5.51 4.15 12.82
C TYR A 52 -5.79 2.85 13.55
N VAL A 53 -6.88 2.19 13.18
CA VAL A 53 -7.22 0.90 13.79
C VAL A 53 -6.17 -0.13 13.38
N GLU A 54 -5.66 -0.87 14.36
CA GLU A 54 -4.73 -1.98 14.12
C GLU A 54 -5.47 -3.13 13.44
N SER A 55 -4.99 -3.54 12.27
CA SER A 55 -5.64 -4.56 11.44
C SER A 55 -5.22 -6.01 11.75
N ARG A 56 -4.33 -6.23 12.71
CA ARG A 56 -3.97 -7.58 13.16
C ARG A 56 -5.11 -8.20 13.93
N TRP A 57 -5.32 -9.48 13.73
CA TRP A 57 -6.34 -10.23 14.45
C TRP A 57 -5.85 -10.62 15.85
N GLY A 58 -6.77 -10.59 16.81
CA GLY A 58 -6.50 -10.95 18.21
C GLY A 58 -6.42 -9.75 19.15
N ALA A 59 -6.06 -10.03 20.41
CA ALA A 59 -5.87 -8.99 21.42
C ALA A 59 -4.63 -8.15 21.11
N GLN A 60 -4.77 -6.83 21.22
CA GLN A 60 -3.73 -5.86 20.89
C GLN A 60 -3.51 -4.94 22.08
N ALA A 61 -2.24 -4.59 22.33
CA ALA A 61 -1.87 -3.66 23.37
C ALA A 61 -2.30 -2.21 23.03
N ASP A 62 -2.27 -1.85 21.76
CA ASP A 62 -2.73 -0.56 21.22
C ASP A 62 -3.62 -0.78 20.00
N PRO A 63 -4.96 -0.84 20.19
CA PRO A 63 -5.88 -1.08 19.08
C PRO A 63 -5.96 0.09 18.06
N PHE A 64 -5.34 1.22 18.36
CA PHE A 64 -5.26 2.40 17.49
C PHE A 64 -3.83 2.73 17.05
N GLY A 65 -2.92 1.79 17.19
CA GLY A 65 -1.55 1.85 16.69
C GLY A 65 -1.37 1.29 15.28
N GLY A 66 -2.46 1.22 14.49
CA GLY A 66 -2.45 0.67 13.14
C GLY A 66 -1.84 1.58 12.09
N ASP A 67 -1.86 1.09 10.87
CA ASP A 67 -1.19 1.69 9.72
C ASP A 67 -2.15 2.45 8.81
N VAL A 68 -1.63 3.48 8.13
CA VAL A 68 -2.35 4.26 7.11
C VAL A 68 -2.54 3.47 5.83
N VAL A 69 -1.51 2.71 5.46
CA VAL A 69 -1.51 1.81 4.30
C VAL A 69 -1.05 0.44 4.73
N ASN A 70 -1.74 -0.57 4.28
CA ASN A 70 -1.29 -1.95 4.37
C ASN A 70 -1.12 -2.53 2.96
N ALA A 71 -0.15 -3.38 2.78
CA ALA A 71 0.00 -4.21 1.59
C ALA A 71 0.03 -5.68 2.01
N TYR A 72 -0.81 -6.48 1.37
CA TYR A 72 -0.91 -7.92 1.58
C TYR A 72 -0.52 -8.66 0.32
N ASN A 73 0.30 -9.67 0.47
CA ASN A 73 0.64 -10.64 -0.58
C ASN A 73 0.11 -12.01 -0.16
N ASP A 74 -0.82 -12.58 -0.94
CA ASP A 74 -1.25 -13.94 -0.67
C ASP A 74 -0.19 -14.93 -1.14
N GLY A 75 -0.15 -16.05 -0.44
CA GLY A 75 0.80 -17.11 -0.69
C GLY A 75 0.51 -18.29 0.22
N PRO A 76 1.23 -19.40 0.06
CA PRO A 76 1.00 -20.59 0.87
C PRO A 76 1.26 -20.30 2.35
N THR A 77 0.36 -20.82 3.18
CA THR A 77 0.57 -20.96 4.63
C THR A 77 1.60 -22.06 4.90
N GLU A 78 1.94 -22.28 6.17
CA GLU A 78 2.77 -23.44 6.59
C GLU A 78 2.15 -24.78 6.19
N THR A 79 0.83 -24.84 6.06
CA THR A 79 0.08 -26.02 5.62
C THR A 79 -0.11 -26.09 4.09
N GLY A 80 0.38 -25.10 3.35
CA GLY A 80 0.28 -25.04 1.88
C GLY A 80 -1.03 -24.44 1.37
N GLU A 81 -1.92 -23.95 2.23
CA GLU A 81 -3.17 -23.35 1.83
C GLU A 81 -2.95 -21.95 1.25
N VAL A 82 -3.60 -21.64 0.13
CA VAL A 82 -3.67 -20.31 -0.48
C VAL A 82 -5.11 -19.88 -0.63
N MET A 83 -5.38 -18.58 -0.48
CA MET A 83 -6.71 -18.02 -0.74
C MET A 83 -6.92 -17.77 -2.24
N GLY A 84 -5.87 -17.39 -2.94
CA GLY A 84 -5.88 -17.16 -4.39
C GLY A 84 -4.68 -16.35 -4.87
N PRO A 85 -4.51 -16.17 -6.20
CA PRO A 85 -3.41 -15.40 -6.77
C PRO A 85 -3.76 -13.90 -6.73
N PHE A 86 -3.68 -13.27 -5.54
CA PHE A 86 -3.99 -11.86 -5.38
C PHE A 86 -3.05 -11.17 -4.37
N TYR A 87 -3.03 -9.87 -4.47
CA TYR A 87 -2.47 -8.97 -3.47
C TYR A 87 -3.48 -7.85 -3.16
N GLU A 88 -3.29 -7.16 -2.05
CA GLU A 88 -4.11 -6.03 -1.66
C GLU A 88 -3.24 -4.81 -1.39
N ILE A 89 -3.79 -3.64 -1.75
CA ILE A 89 -3.31 -2.32 -1.34
C ILE A 89 -4.47 -1.66 -0.60
N GLU A 90 -4.33 -1.53 0.71
CA GLU A 90 -5.38 -1.04 1.59
C GLU A 90 -4.99 0.34 2.11
N THR A 91 -5.83 1.36 1.89
CA THR A 91 -5.70 2.66 2.54
C THR A 91 -6.76 2.82 3.61
N SER A 92 -6.38 3.34 4.77
CA SER A 92 -7.27 3.45 5.93
C SER A 92 -7.67 4.90 6.20
N SER A 93 -8.91 5.10 6.66
CA SER A 93 -9.31 6.34 7.32
C SER A 93 -8.70 6.41 8.73
N PRO A 94 -8.54 7.60 9.30
CA PRO A 94 -8.31 7.71 10.74
C PRO A 94 -9.42 7.02 11.53
N ALA A 95 -9.07 6.46 12.68
CA ALA A 95 -10.03 5.89 13.61
C ALA A 95 -11.02 6.95 14.08
N ALA A 96 -12.28 6.59 14.15
CA ALA A 96 -13.35 7.48 14.60
C ALA A 96 -14.36 6.75 15.48
N PHE A 97 -14.85 7.46 16.50
CA PHE A 97 -15.95 7.01 17.38
C PHE A 97 -17.19 7.81 17.02
N LEU A 98 -17.91 7.36 15.99
CA LEU A 98 -19.06 8.06 15.47
C LEU A 98 -20.29 7.85 16.37
N ARG A 99 -21.03 8.92 16.66
CA ARG A 99 -22.35 8.87 17.28
C ARG A 99 -23.40 8.56 16.21
N PRO A 100 -24.59 8.12 16.58
CA PRO A 100 -25.69 7.97 15.64
C PRO A 100 -25.94 9.25 14.83
N GLY A 101 -25.91 9.13 13.50
CA GLY A 101 -26.08 10.25 12.58
C GLY A 101 -24.79 10.98 12.17
N GLU A 102 -23.65 10.70 12.78
CA GLU A 102 -22.35 11.23 12.36
C GLU A 102 -21.78 10.43 11.19
N THR A 103 -20.97 11.08 10.38
CA THR A 103 -20.36 10.49 9.17
C THR A 103 -18.87 10.78 9.12
N LEU A 104 -18.09 9.77 8.76
CA LEU A 104 -16.70 9.92 8.34
C LEU A 104 -16.61 9.61 6.84
N CYS A 105 -15.86 10.40 6.10
CA CYS A 105 -15.59 10.14 4.69
C CYS A 105 -14.10 9.87 4.50
N HIS A 106 -13.78 8.74 3.86
CA HIS A 106 -12.44 8.42 3.36
C HIS A 106 -12.50 8.34 1.85
N THR A 107 -11.60 9.07 1.19
CA THR A 107 -11.54 9.11 -0.27
C THR A 107 -10.20 8.59 -0.73
N GLN A 108 -10.24 7.70 -1.69
CA GLN A 108 -9.08 7.28 -2.47
C GLN A 108 -9.39 7.34 -3.96
N GLU A 109 -8.36 7.58 -4.75
CA GLU A 109 -8.41 7.56 -6.20
C GLU A 109 -7.45 6.50 -6.70
N VAL A 110 -7.96 5.62 -7.56
CA VAL A 110 -7.17 4.52 -8.14
C VAL A 110 -6.97 4.80 -9.61
N PHE A 111 -5.71 4.77 -10.05
CA PHE A 111 -5.32 4.96 -11.44
C PHE A 111 -4.68 3.64 -11.93
N HIS A 112 -5.15 3.16 -13.07
CA HIS A 112 -4.54 2.06 -13.81
C HIS A 112 -3.89 2.61 -15.06
N LEU A 113 -2.57 2.47 -15.15
CA LEU A 113 -1.77 2.97 -16.26
C LEU A 113 -1.12 1.78 -16.96
N GLN A 114 -1.24 1.74 -18.27
CA GLN A 114 -0.59 0.73 -19.10
C GLN A 114 0.08 1.40 -20.30
N GLY A 115 1.31 1.02 -20.59
CA GLY A 115 2.08 1.60 -21.68
C GLY A 115 3.49 1.06 -21.71
N ASP A 116 4.31 1.56 -22.63
CA ASP A 116 5.72 1.21 -22.62
C ASP A 116 6.43 1.78 -21.38
N GLU A 117 7.54 1.16 -21.00
CA GLU A 117 8.27 1.49 -19.78
C GLU A 117 8.80 2.93 -19.78
N ALA A 118 9.15 3.48 -20.95
CA ALA A 118 9.66 4.85 -21.04
C ALA A 118 8.57 5.88 -20.71
N LEU A 119 7.35 5.64 -21.19
CA LEU A 119 6.19 6.47 -20.88
C LEU A 119 5.83 6.37 -19.38
N LEU A 120 5.81 5.15 -18.83
CA LEU A 120 5.54 4.96 -17.42
C LEU A 120 6.60 5.60 -16.52
N GLU A 121 7.87 5.50 -16.89
CA GLU A 121 8.97 6.20 -16.18
C GLU A 121 8.78 7.73 -16.23
N GLU A 122 8.41 8.29 -17.38
CA GLU A 122 8.19 9.73 -17.51
C GLU A 122 7.04 10.20 -16.59
N LEU A 123 5.91 9.48 -16.60
CA LEU A 123 4.74 9.79 -15.77
C LEU A 123 5.05 9.68 -14.27
N LEU A 124 5.83 8.69 -13.86
CA LEU A 124 6.08 8.39 -12.45
C LEU A 124 7.24 9.18 -11.84
N ARG A 125 8.14 9.73 -12.66
CA ARG A 125 9.34 10.45 -12.22
C ARG A 125 9.04 11.61 -11.27
N GLY A 126 7.91 12.30 -11.46
CA GLY A 126 7.47 13.41 -10.62
C GLY A 126 6.60 12.99 -9.43
N LEU A 127 6.17 11.72 -9.36
CA LEU A 127 5.21 11.22 -8.37
C LEU A 127 5.87 10.37 -7.30
N ILE A 128 6.87 9.58 -7.67
CA ILE A 128 7.60 8.71 -6.75
C ILE A 128 9.10 9.01 -6.76
N PRO A 129 9.77 8.95 -5.60
CA PRO A 129 11.20 9.22 -5.49
C PRO A 129 12.01 8.27 -6.40
N GLY A 130 12.71 8.85 -7.39
CA GLY A 130 13.54 8.11 -8.33
C GLY A 130 12.78 7.41 -9.46
N GLY A 131 11.47 7.65 -9.61
CA GLY A 131 10.65 7.12 -10.69
C GLY A 131 10.46 5.59 -10.64
N LEU A 132 9.98 5.03 -11.75
CA LEU A 132 9.81 3.58 -11.91
C LEU A 132 11.14 2.83 -11.82
N ARG A 133 12.23 3.48 -12.26
CA ARG A 133 13.57 2.92 -12.19
C ARG A 133 13.95 2.56 -10.75
N ALA A 134 13.67 3.43 -9.77
CA ALA A 134 13.97 3.16 -8.37
C ALA A 134 13.17 1.98 -7.81
N VAL A 135 11.93 1.76 -8.27
CA VAL A 135 11.13 0.58 -7.93
C VAL A 135 11.80 -0.69 -8.44
N LYS A 136 12.23 -0.70 -9.69
CA LYS A 136 12.90 -1.84 -10.31
C LYS A 136 14.26 -2.14 -9.67
N GLU A 137 15.05 -1.10 -9.41
CA GLU A 137 16.38 -1.23 -8.77
C GLU A 137 16.29 -1.71 -7.31
N ALA A 138 15.16 -1.50 -6.63
CA ALA A 138 14.97 -1.96 -5.25
C ALA A 138 15.14 -3.48 -5.07
N PHE A 139 15.00 -4.25 -6.15
CA PHE A 139 15.07 -5.71 -6.15
C PHE A 139 16.26 -6.28 -6.94
N ASN A 140 17.10 -5.43 -7.51
CA ASN A 140 18.31 -5.83 -8.21
C ASN A 140 19.51 -5.82 -7.23
N HIS A 141 19.65 -6.89 -6.45
CA HIS A 141 20.79 -7.13 -5.56
C HIS A 141 21.52 -8.43 -5.92
#